data_8660063ceac446f124aa0744df9e9153
#
_entry.id   8660063ceac446f124aa0744df9e9153
#
_cell.length_a   1.000
_cell.length_b   1.000
_cell.length_c   1.000
_cell.angle_alpha   90.00
_cell.angle_beta   90.00
_cell.angle_gamma   90.00
#
_symmetry.space_group_name_H-M   'P 1'
#
loop_
_entity.id
_entity.type
_entity.pdbx_description
1 polymer ?
#
loop_
_entity_poly.entity_id
_entity_poly.type
_entity_poly.pdbx_seq_one_letter_code
_entity_poly.pdbx_strand_id
1 'polypeptide(L)'
;MEKVNVKISPKGQLEVLSQREVSSLLDSSQSGLYSLYRNCSLAVLNSGADVDDTRSLQSAYADFEIKLLQEDRGIRLELKQAPPTAFVNGMILAGIREHLFSVLRDILYVNTHMQTERPTGDGLTHGVFNILRNAGVLKSDVPPKMVVCWGGHTISRPEYQYTKDVGYQLGLRGLDICTGCGDGAMK
;
A
#
# COMPACT_ATOMS: atom_id res chain seq x y z
N MET A 1 23.72 -10.71 16.95
CA MET A 1 22.37 -10.15 17.15
C MET A 1 21.36 -11.24 16.88
N GLU A 2 20.41 -11.44 17.78
CA GLU A 2 19.38 -12.46 17.63
C GLU A 2 18.38 -12.02 16.57
N LYS A 3 18.29 -12.76 15.46
CA LYS A 3 17.38 -12.48 14.36
C LYS A 3 15.97 -12.96 14.67
N VAL A 4 14.94 -12.26 14.21
CA VAL A 4 13.55 -12.51 14.60
C VAL A 4 12.81 -13.24 13.49
N ASN A 5 11.98 -14.23 13.89
CA ASN A 5 11.04 -14.94 13.03
C ASN A 5 9.61 -14.65 13.52
N VAL A 6 8.75 -14.09 12.67
CA VAL A 6 7.41 -13.67 13.06
C VAL A 6 6.44 -13.69 11.90
N LYS A 7 5.14 -13.86 12.19
CA LYS A 7 4.04 -13.64 11.24
C LYS A 7 3.28 -12.39 11.65
N ILE A 8 3.06 -11.49 10.69
CA ILE A 8 2.38 -10.22 10.91
C ILE A 8 1.18 -10.07 9.96
N SER A 9 0.08 -9.56 10.49
CA SER A 9 -1.14 -9.28 9.72
C SER A 9 -1.27 -7.79 9.46
N PRO A 10 -1.87 -7.37 8.33
CA PRO A 10 -2.18 -5.97 8.07
C PRO A 10 -3.24 -5.47 9.06
N LYS A 11 -3.30 -4.16 9.21
CA LYS A 11 -4.46 -3.48 9.79
C LYS A 11 -5.02 -2.56 8.72
N GLY A 12 -6.30 -2.75 8.37
CA GLY A 12 -7.00 -1.88 7.43
C GLY A 12 -6.89 -2.30 5.96
N GLN A 13 -6.57 -1.38 5.08
CA GLN A 13 -6.79 -1.45 3.63
C GLN A 13 -6.19 -2.65 2.88
N LEU A 14 -5.14 -3.28 3.41
CA LEU A 14 -4.47 -4.41 2.75
C LEU A 14 -5.05 -5.78 3.11
N GLU A 15 -6.15 -5.81 3.84
CA GLU A 15 -6.95 -7.02 3.98
C GLU A 15 -7.56 -7.46 2.65
N VAL A 16 -7.60 -6.54 1.65
CA VAL A 16 -8.18 -6.80 0.32
C VAL A 16 -7.09 -6.74 -0.74
N LEU A 17 -6.61 -7.90 -1.17
CA LEU A 17 -5.79 -8.07 -2.37
C LEU A 17 -6.54 -8.87 -3.42
N SER A 18 -6.40 -8.47 -4.70
CA SER A 18 -6.92 -9.27 -5.80
C SER A 18 -6.08 -10.55 -5.98
N GLN A 19 -6.68 -11.61 -6.51
CA GLN A 19 -5.96 -12.85 -6.82
C GLN A 19 -4.77 -12.59 -7.76
N ARG A 20 -4.90 -11.65 -8.68
CA ARG A 20 -3.83 -11.27 -9.61
C ARG A 20 -2.63 -10.68 -8.89
N GLU A 21 -2.85 -9.80 -7.90
CA GLU A 21 -1.78 -9.22 -7.09
C GLU A 21 -1.06 -10.27 -6.27
N VAL A 22 -1.82 -11.15 -5.63
CA VAL A 22 -1.25 -12.27 -4.86
C VAL A 22 -0.42 -13.17 -5.77
N SER A 23 -0.95 -13.53 -6.95
CA SER A 23 -0.23 -14.37 -7.91
C SER A 23 1.06 -13.73 -8.41
N SER A 24 1.06 -12.42 -8.70
CA SER A 24 2.26 -11.72 -9.18
C SER A 24 3.37 -11.60 -8.12
N LEU A 25 3.03 -11.65 -6.84
CA LEU A 25 4.00 -11.69 -5.74
C LEU A 25 4.47 -13.11 -5.41
N LEU A 26 3.61 -14.11 -5.57
CA LEU A 26 3.95 -15.51 -5.34
C LEU A 26 4.83 -16.06 -6.46
N ASP A 27 4.69 -15.55 -7.68
CA ASP A 27 5.54 -15.89 -8.83
C ASP A 27 6.91 -15.20 -8.74
N SER A 28 7.49 -15.26 -7.58
CA SER A 28 8.71 -14.55 -7.20
C SER A 28 9.99 -15.08 -7.89
N SER A 29 9.88 -16.18 -8.63
CA SER A 29 11.05 -16.86 -9.16
C SER A 29 11.66 -16.19 -10.41
N GLN A 30 10.95 -15.28 -11.08
CA GLN A 30 11.40 -14.72 -12.37
C GLN A 30 11.31 -13.18 -12.49
N SER A 31 10.56 -12.47 -11.64
CA SER A 31 10.21 -11.06 -11.89
C SER A 31 11.08 -10.15 -11.06
N GLY A 32 12.13 -10.09 -10.65
CA GLY A 32 12.83 -9.06 -9.84
C GLY A 32 11.98 -8.31 -8.79
N LEU A 33 10.65 -8.52 -8.83
CA LEU A 33 9.65 -7.93 -7.95
C LEU A 33 9.84 -8.41 -6.50
N TYR A 34 10.11 -9.68 -6.33
CA TYR A 34 10.42 -10.22 -5.00
C TYR A 34 11.70 -9.60 -4.42
N SER A 35 12.75 -9.49 -5.23
CA SER A 35 14.01 -8.88 -4.79
C SER A 35 13.82 -7.42 -4.40
N LEU A 36 13.03 -6.67 -5.18
CA LEU A 36 12.68 -5.29 -4.85
C LEU A 36 11.89 -5.22 -3.54
N TYR A 37 10.86 -6.04 -3.41
CA TYR A 37 10.02 -6.09 -2.20
C TYR A 37 10.85 -6.48 -0.96
N ARG A 38 11.70 -7.50 -1.07
CA ARG A 38 12.60 -7.93 0.01
C ARG A 38 13.53 -6.80 0.44
N ASN A 39 14.16 -6.13 -0.52
CA ASN A 39 15.12 -5.06 -0.22
C ASN A 39 14.45 -3.83 0.39
N CYS A 40 13.32 -3.41 -0.12
CA CYS A 40 12.54 -2.31 0.47
C CYS A 40 12.03 -2.68 1.87
N SER A 41 11.56 -3.91 2.07
CA SER A 41 11.11 -4.38 3.38
C SER A 41 12.25 -4.43 4.40
N LEU A 42 13.44 -4.88 3.97
CA LEU A 42 14.61 -4.87 4.83
C LEU A 42 15.02 -3.46 5.25
N ALA A 43 14.97 -2.50 4.34
CA ALA A 43 15.23 -1.09 4.65
C ALA A 43 14.22 -0.54 5.67
N VAL A 44 12.93 -0.84 5.49
CA VAL A 44 11.88 -0.44 6.45
C VAL A 44 12.09 -1.06 7.83
N LEU A 45 12.44 -2.34 7.90
CA LEU A 45 12.74 -3.03 9.18
C LEU A 45 13.96 -2.46 9.90
N ASN A 46 14.87 -1.83 9.16
CA ASN A 46 16.06 -1.19 9.72
C ASN A 46 15.85 0.32 9.95
N SER A 47 14.66 0.86 9.77
CA SER A 47 14.35 2.26 10.02
C SER A 47 14.68 2.65 11.47
N GLY A 48 15.47 3.72 11.64
CA GLY A 48 15.94 4.18 12.94
C GLY A 48 17.25 3.55 13.41
N ALA A 49 17.93 2.76 12.58
CA ALA A 49 19.32 2.37 12.83
C ALA A 49 20.27 3.52 12.53
N ASP A 50 21.37 3.61 13.28
CA ASP A 50 22.35 4.69 13.15
C ASP A 50 23.17 4.64 11.83
N VAL A 51 23.05 3.55 11.07
CA VAL A 51 23.82 3.33 9.84
C VAL A 51 22.88 3.15 8.65
N ASP A 52 22.92 4.09 7.74
CA ASP A 52 22.19 4.03 6.46
C ASP A 52 23.09 3.47 5.33
N ASP A 53 23.75 2.34 5.58
CA ASP A 53 24.53 1.63 4.58
C ASP A 53 23.76 0.40 4.06
N THR A 54 23.10 0.58 2.93
CA THR A 54 22.32 -0.46 2.27
C THR A 54 23.12 -1.73 1.96
N ARG A 55 24.40 -1.61 1.60
CA ARG A 55 25.23 -2.77 1.28
C ARG A 55 25.57 -3.59 2.51
N SER A 56 25.99 -2.93 3.57
CA SER A 56 26.25 -3.58 4.85
C SER A 56 24.98 -4.24 5.41
N LEU A 57 23.83 -3.58 5.28
CA LEU A 57 22.55 -4.13 5.69
C LEU A 57 22.19 -5.40 4.89
N GLN A 58 22.30 -5.37 3.57
CA GLN A 58 22.04 -6.53 2.73
C GLN A 58 22.98 -7.69 3.03
N SER A 59 24.24 -7.42 3.32
CA SER A 59 25.21 -8.44 3.69
C SER A 59 24.93 -9.04 5.05
N ALA A 60 24.60 -8.22 6.04
CA ALA A 60 24.29 -8.67 7.40
C ALA A 60 23.01 -9.52 7.47
N TYR A 61 22.07 -9.26 6.58
CA TYR A 61 20.76 -9.94 6.51
C TYR A 61 20.59 -10.67 5.16
N ALA A 62 21.64 -11.29 4.66
CA ALA A 62 21.58 -12.05 3.40
C ALA A 62 20.54 -13.19 3.45
N ASP A 63 20.32 -13.75 4.62
CA ASP A 63 19.36 -14.81 4.94
C ASP A 63 17.95 -14.31 5.33
N PHE A 64 17.70 -12.98 5.28
CA PHE A 64 16.36 -12.43 5.51
C PHE A 64 15.41 -12.88 4.40
N GLU A 65 14.27 -13.40 4.79
CA GLU A 65 13.16 -13.74 3.90
C GLU A 65 11.88 -13.03 4.33
N ILE A 66 11.10 -12.61 3.36
CA ILE A 66 9.74 -12.11 3.55
C ILE A 66 8.82 -12.86 2.59
N LYS A 67 7.78 -13.51 3.13
CA LYS A 67 6.81 -14.28 2.35
C LYS A 67 5.41 -13.75 2.57
N LEU A 68 4.66 -13.66 1.49
CA LEU A 68 3.24 -13.41 1.52
C LEU A 68 2.50 -14.73 1.71
N LEU A 69 1.70 -14.82 2.75
CA LEU A 69 0.80 -15.94 3.00
C LEU A 69 -0.63 -15.47 2.71
N GLN A 70 -1.31 -16.19 1.83
CA GLN A 70 -2.74 -15.98 1.59
C GLN A 70 -3.53 -16.77 2.63
N GLU A 71 -4.51 -16.14 3.25
CA GLU A 71 -5.45 -16.73 4.18
C GLU A 71 -6.88 -16.63 3.63
N ASP A 72 -7.84 -17.31 4.25
CA ASP A 72 -9.25 -17.30 3.81
C ASP A 72 -9.85 -15.89 3.74
N ARG A 73 -9.36 -14.99 4.59
CA ARG A 73 -9.74 -13.57 4.58
C ARG A 73 -8.48 -12.72 4.73
N GLY A 74 -7.86 -12.36 3.60
CA GLY A 74 -6.75 -11.43 3.59
C GLY A 74 -5.38 -12.06 3.42
N ILE A 75 -4.37 -11.35 3.91
CA ILE A 75 -2.97 -11.74 3.78
C ILE A 75 -2.23 -11.65 5.11
N ARG A 76 -1.14 -12.41 5.19
CA ARG A 76 -0.18 -12.33 6.29
C ARG A 76 1.23 -12.30 5.73
N LEU A 77 2.12 -11.57 6.36
CA LEU A 77 3.55 -11.62 6.04
C LEU A 77 4.27 -12.51 7.04
N GLU A 78 5.04 -13.44 6.54
CA GLU A 78 5.99 -14.23 7.34
C GLU A 78 7.38 -13.63 7.13
N LEU A 79 7.97 -13.14 8.21
CA LEU A 79 9.33 -12.62 8.27
C LEU A 79 10.23 -13.67 8.89
N LYS A 80 11.34 -14.00 8.23
CA LYS A 80 12.38 -14.87 8.77
C LYS A 80 13.71 -14.15 8.79
N GLN A 81 14.43 -14.31 9.87
CA GLN A 81 15.75 -13.71 10.08
C GLN A 81 15.72 -12.17 9.99
N ALA A 82 14.63 -11.55 10.47
CA ALA A 82 14.41 -10.11 10.42
C ALA A 82 15.31 -9.34 11.41
N PRO A 83 15.66 -8.06 11.11
CA PRO A 83 16.36 -7.19 12.03
C PRO A 83 15.62 -7.03 13.36
N PRO A 84 16.26 -7.23 14.51
CA PRO A 84 15.61 -7.11 15.82
C PRO A 84 15.23 -5.65 16.16
N THR A 85 15.84 -4.67 15.51
CA THR A 85 15.56 -3.23 15.68
C THR A 85 14.11 -2.84 15.40
N ALA A 86 13.42 -3.62 14.58
CA ALA A 86 12.01 -3.43 14.26
C ALA A 86 11.05 -3.92 15.37
N PHE A 87 11.57 -4.54 16.44
CA PHE A 87 10.76 -5.22 17.45
C PHE A 87 11.04 -4.71 18.85
N VAL A 88 9.98 -4.59 19.66
CA VAL A 88 10.06 -4.32 21.09
C VAL A 88 9.26 -5.40 21.82
N ASN A 89 9.89 -6.07 22.79
CA ASN A 89 9.28 -7.20 23.53
C ASN A 89 8.68 -8.29 22.60
N GLY A 90 9.35 -8.59 21.49
CA GLY A 90 8.90 -9.58 20.51
C GLY A 90 7.77 -9.13 19.58
N MET A 91 7.28 -7.91 19.73
CA MET A 91 6.24 -7.33 18.88
C MET A 91 6.84 -6.31 17.91
N ILE A 92 6.44 -6.39 16.66
CA ILE A 92 6.84 -5.39 15.67
C ILE A 92 6.26 -4.02 16.02
N LEU A 93 7.06 -2.96 15.88
CA LEU A 93 6.63 -1.59 16.04
C LEU A 93 5.50 -1.26 15.05
N ALA A 94 4.42 -0.64 15.54
CA ALA A 94 3.21 -0.39 14.76
C ALA A 94 3.48 0.38 13.46
N GLY A 95 4.27 1.45 13.52
CA GLY A 95 4.65 2.23 12.35
C GLY A 95 5.46 1.42 11.33
N ILE A 96 6.39 0.59 11.78
CA ILE A 96 7.18 -0.29 10.89
C ILE A 96 6.26 -1.31 10.22
N ARG A 97 5.35 -1.93 10.97
CA ARG A 97 4.37 -2.85 10.39
C ARG A 97 3.55 -2.18 9.29
N GLU A 98 3.02 -1.00 9.54
CA GLU A 98 2.22 -0.26 8.56
C GLU A 98 3.03 0.11 7.31
N HIS A 99 4.29 0.50 7.48
CA HIS A 99 5.18 0.78 6.36
C HIS A 99 5.49 -0.46 5.52
N LEU A 100 5.67 -1.64 6.12
CA LEU A 100 5.87 -2.88 5.36
C LEU A 100 4.71 -3.18 4.42
N PHE A 101 3.48 -3.00 4.91
CA PHE A 101 2.28 -3.19 4.07
C PHE A 101 2.11 -2.05 3.05
N SER A 102 2.53 -0.83 3.36
CA SER A 102 2.55 0.26 2.39
C SER A 102 3.52 0.00 1.25
N VAL A 103 4.73 -0.48 1.56
CA VAL A 103 5.72 -0.90 0.54
C VAL A 103 5.16 -1.99 -0.35
N LEU A 104 4.52 -3.00 0.23
CA LEU A 104 3.87 -4.07 -0.51
C LEU A 104 2.83 -3.51 -1.50
N ARG A 105 1.94 -2.66 -1.01
CA ARG A 105 0.92 -2.00 -1.82
C ARG A 105 1.52 -1.20 -2.97
N ASP A 106 2.53 -0.39 -2.67
CA ASP A 106 3.11 0.54 -3.64
C ASP A 106 3.89 -0.21 -4.73
N ILE A 107 4.60 -1.28 -4.37
CA ILE A 107 5.27 -2.15 -5.34
C ILE A 107 4.27 -2.85 -6.26
N LEU A 108 3.17 -3.35 -5.72
CA LEU A 108 2.11 -3.95 -6.51
C LEU A 108 1.46 -2.94 -7.46
N TYR A 109 1.22 -1.74 -6.98
CA TYR A 109 0.67 -0.65 -7.78
C TYR A 109 1.60 -0.29 -8.95
N VAL A 110 2.88 -0.08 -8.70
CA VAL A 110 3.89 0.25 -9.72
C VAL A 110 4.00 -0.89 -10.74
N ASN A 111 4.08 -2.14 -10.28
CA ASN A 111 4.18 -3.30 -11.16
C ASN A 111 2.96 -3.43 -12.09
N THR A 112 1.78 -3.16 -11.58
CA THR A 112 0.54 -3.24 -12.36
C THR A 112 0.42 -2.10 -13.38
N HIS A 113 0.80 -0.88 -13.01
CA HIS A 113 0.70 0.30 -13.88
C HIS A 113 1.76 0.32 -14.98
N MET A 114 2.95 -0.15 -14.70
CA MET A 114 4.05 -0.14 -15.69
C MET A 114 3.92 -1.25 -16.74
N GLN A 115 3.10 -2.24 -16.52
CA GLN A 115 2.88 -3.35 -17.47
C GLN A 115 1.70 -3.13 -18.43
N THR A 116 0.92 -2.07 -18.25
CA THR A 116 -0.27 -1.81 -19.08
C THR A 116 0.07 -0.91 -20.26
N GLU A 117 0.71 -1.45 -21.29
CA GLU A 117 0.90 -0.73 -22.56
C GLU A 117 -0.41 -0.45 -23.33
N ARG A 118 -1.50 -1.16 -23.02
CA ARG A 118 -2.85 -0.90 -23.54
C ARG A 118 -3.90 -1.22 -22.48
N PRO A 119 -4.82 -0.28 -22.20
CA PRO A 119 -5.90 -0.53 -21.26
C PRO A 119 -6.90 -1.52 -21.88
N THR A 120 -6.81 -2.78 -21.48
CA THR A 120 -7.88 -3.76 -21.68
C THR A 120 -8.99 -3.54 -20.66
N GLY A 121 -10.20 -4.06 -20.92
CA GLY A 121 -11.29 -3.99 -19.93
C GLY A 121 -10.89 -4.49 -18.54
N ASP A 122 -10.16 -5.62 -18.49
CA ASP A 122 -9.64 -6.19 -17.25
C ASP A 122 -8.56 -5.30 -16.60
N GLY A 123 -7.70 -4.69 -17.42
CA GLY A 123 -6.68 -3.76 -16.95
C GLY A 123 -7.28 -2.50 -16.32
N LEU A 124 -8.34 -1.95 -16.91
CA LEU A 124 -9.07 -0.82 -16.36
C LEU A 124 -9.76 -1.18 -15.04
N THR A 125 -10.44 -2.31 -14.98
CA THR A 125 -11.09 -2.81 -13.77
C THR A 125 -10.08 -2.99 -12.64
N HIS A 126 -8.93 -3.57 -12.95
CA HIS A 126 -7.85 -3.75 -11.98
C HIS A 126 -7.24 -2.41 -11.54
N GLY A 127 -7.05 -1.47 -12.46
CA GLY A 127 -6.59 -0.12 -12.15
C GLY A 127 -7.54 0.62 -11.21
N VAL A 128 -8.84 0.57 -11.49
CA VAL A 128 -9.89 1.17 -10.63
C VAL A 128 -9.90 0.50 -9.26
N PHE A 129 -9.82 -0.84 -9.20
CA PHE A 129 -9.72 -1.55 -7.94
C PHE A 129 -8.53 -1.06 -7.09
N ASN A 130 -7.35 -0.94 -7.69
CA ASN A 130 -6.15 -0.46 -6.99
C ASN A 130 -6.31 0.98 -6.49
N ILE A 131 -6.88 1.86 -7.31
CA ILE A 131 -7.13 3.25 -6.92
C ILE A 131 -8.07 3.30 -5.71
N LEU A 132 -9.19 2.59 -5.76
CA LEU A 132 -10.18 2.59 -4.68
C LEU A 132 -9.63 1.97 -3.40
N ARG A 133 -8.87 0.88 -3.50
CA ARG A 133 -8.21 0.26 -2.35
C ARG A 133 -7.17 1.20 -1.73
N ASN A 134 -6.30 1.78 -2.54
CA ASN A 134 -5.23 2.65 -2.05
C ASN A 134 -5.78 3.95 -1.45
N ALA A 135 -6.91 4.43 -1.95
CA ALA A 135 -7.66 5.53 -1.35
C ALA A 135 -8.39 5.16 -0.05
N GLY A 136 -8.34 3.89 0.37
CA GLY A 136 -9.02 3.43 1.58
C GLY A 136 -10.54 3.31 1.47
N VAL A 137 -11.03 3.25 0.26
CA VAL A 137 -12.47 3.18 -0.05
C VAL A 137 -13.01 1.77 0.07
N LEU A 138 -12.22 0.79 -0.38
CA LEU A 138 -12.59 -0.61 -0.25
C LEU A 138 -12.27 -1.08 1.17
N LYS A 139 -13.32 -1.29 1.93
CA LYS A 139 -13.28 -1.90 3.27
C LYS A 139 -14.07 -3.19 3.21
N SER A 140 -13.55 -4.26 3.80
CA SER A 140 -14.15 -5.60 3.72
C SER A 140 -15.56 -5.71 4.27
N ASP A 141 -15.91 -4.86 5.26
CA ASP A 141 -17.14 -5.01 6.03
C ASP A 141 -18.07 -3.77 6.02
N VAL A 142 -17.74 -2.74 5.23
CA VAL A 142 -18.50 -1.49 5.21
C VAL A 142 -18.89 -1.13 3.78
N PRO A 143 -20.19 -0.90 3.50
CA PRO A 143 -20.61 -0.37 2.20
C PRO A 143 -19.89 0.95 1.89
N PRO A 144 -19.40 1.18 0.68
CA PRO A 144 -18.75 2.42 0.32
C PRO A 144 -19.71 3.59 0.46
N LYS A 145 -19.33 4.59 1.25
CA LYS A 145 -20.05 5.86 1.42
C LYS A 145 -19.27 6.99 0.74
N MET A 146 -18.89 6.79 -0.51
CA MET A 146 -18.02 7.71 -1.21
C MET A 146 -18.74 8.51 -2.30
N VAL A 147 -18.39 9.79 -2.35
CA VAL A 147 -18.75 10.71 -3.44
C VAL A 147 -17.47 11.06 -4.21
N VAL A 148 -17.48 10.83 -5.51
CA VAL A 148 -16.39 11.24 -6.39
C VAL A 148 -16.70 12.63 -6.95
N CYS A 149 -15.81 13.58 -6.70
CA CYS A 149 -15.90 14.95 -7.21
C CYS A 149 -14.91 15.16 -8.35
N TRP A 150 -15.42 15.47 -9.54
CA TRP A 150 -14.64 15.78 -10.73
C TRP A 150 -14.94 17.20 -11.17
N GLY A 151 -13.92 17.92 -11.62
CA GLY A 151 -14.09 19.26 -12.11
C GLY A 151 -12.87 19.79 -12.85
N GLY A 152 -13.01 20.95 -13.49
CA GLY A 152 -11.96 21.59 -14.25
C GLY A 152 -10.80 22.08 -13.38
N HIS A 153 -9.59 22.11 -13.97
CA HIS A 153 -8.40 22.69 -13.33
C HIS A 153 -8.47 24.23 -13.29
N THR A 154 -9.13 24.83 -14.28
CA THR A 154 -9.27 26.28 -14.39
C THR A 154 -10.73 26.64 -14.13
N ILE A 155 -11.02 27.06 -12.90
CA ILE A 155 -12.36 27.47 -12.47
C ILE A 155 -12.29 28.88 -11.86
N SER A 156 -13.41 29.58 -11.88
CA SER A 156 -13.52 30.87 -11.21
C SER A 156 -13.51 30.74 -9.68
N ARG A 157 -13.20 31.82 -9.00
CA ARG A 157 -13.22 31.84 -7.52
C ARG A 157 -14.58 31.48 -6.91
N PRO A 158 -15.73 31.93 -7.45
CA PRO A 158 -17.04 31.52 -7.00
C PRO A 158 -17.29 30.01 -7.16
N GLU A 159 -16.88 29.42 -8.29
CA GLU A 159 -17.01 27.98 -8.53
C GLU A 159 -16.14 27.16 -7.56
N TYR A 160 -14.92 27.62 -7.29
CA TYR A 160 -14.07 27.01 -6.28
C TYR A 160 -14.72 27.03 -4.89
N GLN A 161 -15.26 28.19 -4.48
CA GLN A 161 -15.93 28.32 -3.19
C GLN A 161 -17.15 27.40 -3.10
N TYR A 162 -17.94 27.33 -4.15
CA TYR A 162 -19.09 26.42 -4.22
C TYR A 162 -18.68 24.96 -4.07
N THR A 163 -17.64 24.53 -4.79
CA THR A 163 -17.13 23.16 -4.71
C THR A 163 -16.63 22.82 -3.30
N LYS A 164 -15.92 23.76 -2.68
CA LYS A 164 -15.46 23.64 -1.29
C LYS A 164 -16.62 23.49 -0.32
N ASP A 165 -17.67 24.30 -0.47
CA ASP A 165 -18.86 24.24 0.41
C ASP A 165 -19.62 22.93 0.22
N VAL A 166 -19.73 22.42 -1.00
CA VAL A 166 -20.30 21.10 -1.30
C VAL A 166 -19.48 20.00 -0.62
N GLY A 167 -18.16 20.00 -0.78
CA GLY A 167 -17.28 19.03 -0.13
C GLY A 167 -17.43 19.05 1.39
N TYR A 168 -17.47 20.24 1.99
CA TYR A 168 -17.69 20.41 3.42
C TYR A 168 -19.04 19.82 3.87
N GLN A 169 -20.13 20.08 3.14
CA GLN A 169 -21.45 19.57 3.46
C GLN A 169 -21.56 18.06 3.32
N LEU A 170 -20.86 17.46 2.36
CA LEU A 170 -20.80 16.02 2.21
C LEU A 170 -20.02 15.36 3.36
N GLY A 171 -18.89 15.96 3.74
CA GLY A 171 -18.07 15.50 4.87
C GLY A 171 -18.82 15.54 6.20
N LEU A 172 -19.61 16.60 6.45
CA LEU A 172 -20.48 16.69 7.64
C LEU A 172 -21.53 15.57 7.71
N ARG A 173 -21.89 14.98 6.57
CA ARG A 173 -22.83 13.86 6.49
C ARG A 173 -22.14 12.49 6.59
N GLY A 174 -20.84 12.48 6.89
CA GLY A 174 -20.05 11.27 7.04
C GLY A 174 -19.79 10.54 5.72
N LEU A 175 -19.80 11.27 4.61
CA LEU A 175 -19.43 10.74 3.30
C LEU A 175 -17.94 10.93 3.07
N ASP A 176 -17.30 9.92 2.51
CA ASP A 176 -15.91 10.00 2.04
C ASP A 176 -15.89 10.76 0.70
N ILE A 177 -14.96 11.70 0.54
CA ILE A 177 -14.82 12.50 -0.67
C ILE A 177 -13.56 12.07 -1.40
N CYS A 178 -13.71 11.70 -2.66
CA CYS A 178 -12.59 11.37 -3.54
C CYS A 178 -12.47 12.42 -4.63
N THR A 179 -11.28 13.00 -4.80
CA THR A 179 -10.96 13.94 -5.88
C THR A 179 -9.73 13.49 -6.66
N GLY A 180 -9.51 14.05 -7.84
CA GLY A 180 -8.34 13.77 -8.67
C GLY A 180 -7.04 14.46 -8.21
N CYS A 181 -7.03 15.11 -7.04
CA CYS A 181 -5.87 15.81 -6.48
C CYS A 181 -5.27 16.88 -7.42
N GLY A 182 -6.08 17.49 -8.26
CA GLY A 182 -5.67 18.56 -9.17
C GLY A 182 -6.01 19.96 -8.62
N ASP A 183 -5.50 20.99 -9.28
CA ASP A 183 -5.95 22.36 -9.04
C ASP A 183 -7.42 22.54 -9.46
N GLY A 184 -8.04 23.64 -9.04
CA GLY A 184 -9.41 23.99 -9.37
C GLY A 184 -10.46 23.30 -8.53
N ALA A 185 -11.46 22.67 -9.14
CA ALA A 185 -12.59 22.05 -8.44
C ALA A 185 -12.21 20.83 -7.60
N MET A 186 -11.06 20.23 -7.88
CA MET A 186 -10.58 19.00 -7.24
C MET A 186 -9.58 19.25 -6.09
N LYS A 187 -9.28 20.50 -5.82
CA LYS A 187 -8.38 20.91 -4.74
C LYS A 187 -9.10 20.80 -3.39
#